data_7df56de579a9d27967f6daac0b007a54
#
_entry.id   7df56de579a9d27967f6daac0b007a54
#
_cell.length_a   1.000
_cell.length_b   1.000
_cell.length_c   1.000
_cell.angle_alpha   90.00
_cell.angle_beta   90.00
_cell.angle_gamma   90.00
#
_symmetry.space_group_name_H-M   'P 1'
#
loop_
_entity.id
_entity.type
_entity.pdbx_description
1 polymer ?
#
loop_
_entity_poly.entity_id
_entity_poly.type
_entity_poly.pdbx_seq_one_letter_code
_entity_poly.pdbx_strand_id
1 'polypeptide(L)'
;QHLSDLLGGTTVLFANDCIGEQAYLTAGMMRPGEVLLLENLRFYKEEEKGDTAFAEKLSRLGDVWVNDAFGTAHRAHASTAVIAQFFPSGKRMFGLLMEGEVSSAEKVLHKAEKPFVAIIGGAKVSDKILIIENLLDRATDIIIGGGMAYTFMKARGGKIGNSLCEQDRLETALEILQKAKEKNVSIHLPEDSVIADKFDANANTSVSPSDAIPDGWMGLDIGPKAEGIFAEVIKKSRTILWNGPMGVCEMEKFQKGTKAVAVAIAEATQAGSCSLVGGGDS
;
A
#
# COMPACT_ATOMS: atom_id res chain seq x y z
N GLN A 1 -31.60 3.19 2.53
CA GLN A 1 -32.17 1.92 3.03
C GLN A 1 -31.08 0.95 3.50
N HIS A 2 -30.11 0.56 2.65
CA HIS A 2 -29.07 -0.41 2.99
C HIS A 2 -28.27 -0.03 4.25
N LEU A 3 -27.87 1.23 4.42
CA LEU A 3 -27.16 1.68 5.62
C LEU A 3 -28.04 1.53 6.88
N SER A 4 -29.36 1.86 6.78
CA SER A 4 -30.31 1.67 7.88
C SER A 4 -30.42 0.20 8.28
N ASP A 5 -30.48 -0.70 7.30
CA ASP A 5 -30.56 -2.15 7.53
C ASP A 5 -29.30 -2.67 8.24
N LEU A 6 -28.10 -2.22 7.80
CA LEU A 6 -26.82 -2.55 8.45
C LEU A 6 -26.72 -2.02 9.89
N LEU A 7 -27.38 -0.90 10.19
CA LEU A 7 -27.43 -0.28 11.53
C LEU A 7 -28.60 -0.80 12.38
N GLY A 8 -29.15 -1.96 12.06
CA GLY A 8 -30.19 -2.61 12.84
C GLY A 8 -31.55 -1.84 12.85
N GLY A 9 -31.84 -1.13 11.77
CA GLY A 9 -33.07 -0.34 11.62
C GLY A 9 -32.99 1.10 12.13
N THR A 10 -31.76 1.58 12.46
CA THR A 10 -31.56 3.00 12.83
C THR A 10 -32.04 3.92 11.72
N THR A 11 -32.71 5.02 12.10
CA THR A 11 -33.18 6.03 11.14
C THR A 11 -31.98 6.70 10.45
N VAL A 12 -31.90 6.53 9.13
CA VAL A 12 -30.89 7.20 8.28
C VAL A 12 -31.58 8.21 7.39
N LEU A 13 -31.31 9.48 7.63
CA LEU A 13 -31.71 10.60 6.79
C LEU A 13 -30.72 10.77 5.64
N PHE A 14 -31.14 11.34 4.53
CA PHE A 14 -30.27 11.64 3.40
C PHE A 14 -30.43 13.08 2.95
N ALA A 15 -29.32 13.79 2.75
CA ALA A 15 -29.30 15.09 2.11
C ALA A 15 -28.62 14.97 0.74
N ASN A 16 -29.26 15.48 -0.29
CA ASN A 16 -28.80 15.42 -1.67
C ASN A 16 -27.69 16.46 -2.00
N ASP A 17 -27.14 17.07 -0.98
CA ASP A 17 -25.95 17.93 -1.01
C ASP A 17 -25.19 17.78 0.32
N CYS A 18 -23.92 18.18 0.34
CA CYS A 18 -23.09 18.12 1.54
C CYS A 18 -22.91 19.47 2.24
N ILE A 19 -23.18 20.61 1.58
CA ILE A 19 -23.02 21.97 2.11
C ILE A 19 -24.21 22.89 1.78
N GLY A 20 -25.25 22.37 1.16
CA GLY A 20 -26.44 23.11 0.80
C GLY A 20 -27.38 23.35 1.99
N GLU A 21 -28.38 24.23 1.79
CA GLU A 21 -29.38 24.58 2.81
C GLU A 21 -30.08 23.34 3.39
N GLN A 22 -30.43 22.38 2.53
CA GLN A 22 -31.07 21.12 2.97
C GLN A 22 -30.18 20.36 3.96
N ALA A 23 -28.85 20.29 3.72
CA ALA A 23 -27.95 19.59 4.63
C ALA A 23 -27.95 20.23 6.03
N TYR A 24 -27.89 21.57 6.10
CA TYR A 24 -27.95 22.30 7.38
C TYR A 24 -29.28 22.16 8.08
N LEU A 25 -30.40 22.28 7.36
CA LEU A 25 -31.71 22.14 7.93
C LEU A 25 -31.95 20.72 8.48
N THR A 26 -31.53 19.71 7.70
CA THR A 26 -31.67 18.32 8.12
C THR A 26 -30.80 18.02 9.34
N ALA A 27 -29.54 18.48 9.33
CA ALA A 27 -28.64 18.33 10.47
C ALA A 27 -29.18 18.99 11.74
N GLY A 28 -29.74 20.20 11.61
CA GLY A 28 -30.34 20.93 12.74
C GLY A 28 -31.62 20.31 13.32
N MET A 29 -32.30 19.45 12.56
CA MET A 29 -33.53 18.75 12.98
C MET A 29 -33.33 17.32 13.47
N MET A 30 -32.05 16.81 13.41
CA MET A 30 -31.73 15.46 13.83
C MET A 30 -32.05 15.23 15.31
N ARG A 31 -32.56 14.06 15.61
CA ARG A 31 -32.80 13.58 16.98
C ARG A 31 -31.62 12.69 17.44
N PRO A 32 -31.40 12.56 18.74
CA PRO A 32 -30.43 11.63 19.26
C PRO A 32 -30.62 10.20 18.72
N GLY A 33 -29.56 9.60 18.21
CA GLY A 33 -29.59 8.26 17.62
C GLY A 33 -29.89 8.21 16.12
N GLU A 34 -30.21 9.32 15.47
CA GLU A 34 -30.36 9.38 14.01
C GLU A 34 -29.05 9.57 13.31
N VAL A 35 -28.96 9.13 12.06
CA VAL A 35 -27.81 9.29 11.18
C VAL A 35 -28.18 10.13 9.98
N LEU A 36 -27.36 11.10 9.61
CA LEU A 36 -27.48 11.85 8.37
C LEU A 36 -26.35 11.44 7.41
N LEU A 37 -26.73 10.87 6.28
CA LEU A 37 -25.84 10.63 5.17
C LEU A 37 -25.89 11.82 4.21
N LEU A 38 -24.76 12.43 3.95
CA LEU A 38 -24.62 13.51 2.99
C LEU A 38 -24.27 12.95 1.61
N GLU A 39 -24.55 13.72 0.56
CA GLU A 39 -24.12 13.40 -0.79
C GLU A 39 -22.59 13.41 -0.93
N ASN A 40 -22.09 12.77 -1.97
CA ASN A 40 -20.69 12.57 -2.23
C ASN A 40 -19.92 13.91 -2.29
N LEU A 41 -19.00 14.10 -1.34
CA LEU A 41 -18.16 15.30 -1.22
C LEU A 41 -17.35 15.58 -2.48
N ARG A 42 -16.95 14.54 -3.25
CA ARG A 42 -16.14 14.67 -4.45
C ARG A 42 -16.90 15.20 -5.68
N PHE A 43 -18.20 15.45 -5.56
CA PHE A 43 -18.92 16.25 -6.55
C PHE A 43 -18.46 17.71 -6.53
N TYR A 44 -17.83 18.15 -5.43
CA TYR A 44 -17.15 19.43 -5.30
C TYR A 44 -15.64 19.27 -5.50
N LYS A 45 -15.08 19.99 -6.49
CA LYS A 45 -13.62 19.99 -6.74
C LYS A 45 -12.82 20.54 -5.56
N GLU A 46 -13.45 21.35 -4.74
CA GLU A 46 -12.94 21.95 -3.52
C GLU A 46 -12.55 20.91 -2.48
N GLU A 47 -13.22 19.76 -2.45
CA GLU A 47 -12.89 18.65 -1.55
C GLU A 47 -11.45 18.16 -1.79
N GLU A 48 -11.13 17.76 -3.02
CA GLU A 48 -9.80 17.22 -3.35
C GLU A 48 -8.70 18.26 -3.31
N LYS A 49 -9.04 19.56 -3.49
CA LYS A 49 -8.09 20.68 -3.39
C LYS A 49 -7.76 21.07 -1.96
N GLY A 50 -8.46 20.53 -0.98
CA GLY A 50 -8.31 20.94 0.41
C GLY A 50 -8.75 22.40 0.64
N ASP A 51 -9.84 22.83 -0.02
CA ASP A 51 -10.30 24.22 0.07
C ASP A 51 -10.80 24.56 1.49
N THR A 52 -10.28 25.64 2.05
CA THR A 52 -10.56 26.06 3.42
C THR A 52 -12.00 26.53 3.61
N ALA A 53 -12.55 27.26 2.62
CA ALA A 53 -13.92 27.77 2.72
C ALA A 53 -14.95 26.63 2.60
N PHE A 54 -14.66 25.61 1.78
CA PHE A 54 -15.46 24.39 1.70
C PHE A 54 -15.41 23.62 3.03
N ALA A 55 -14.21 23.44 3.59
CA ALA A 55 -14.02 22.78 4.89
C ALA A 55 -14.76 23.52 6.03
N GLU A 56 -14.74 24.85 6.03
CA GLU A 56 -15.50 25.65 6.98
C GLU A 56 -17.01 25.43 6.88
N LYS A 57 -17.55 25.34 5.66
CA LYS A 57 -18.97 25.04 5.47
C LYS A 57 -19.32 23.66 6.02
N LEU A 58 -18.49 22.64 5.74
CA LEU A 58 -18.70 21.29 6.28
C LEU A 58 -18.64 21.27 7.79
N SER A 59 -17.74 22.02 8.43
CA SER A 59 -17.60 22.04 9.88
C SER A 59 -18.82 22.56 10.64
N ARG A 60 -19.71 23.29 9.98
CA ARG A 60 -20.96 23.79 10.57
C ARG A 60 -22.04 22.73 10.77
N LEU A 61 -21.81 21.52 10.25
CA LEU A 61 -22.78 20.42 10.34
C LEU A 61 -22.67 19.63 11.67
N GLY A 62 -21.64 19.87 12.48
CA GLY A 62 -21.46 19.13 13.73
C GLY A 62 -20.56 19.82 14.73
N ASP A 63 -20.64 19.39 15.98
CA ASP A 63 -19.87 19.94 17.10
C ASP A 63 -18.57 19.19 17.37
N VAL A 64 -18.40 18.01 16.80
CA VAL A 64 -17.25 17.11 16.92
C VAL A 64 -16.92 16.56 15.55
N TRP A 65 -15.64 16.46 15.27
CA TRP A 65 -15.14 15.85 14.04
C TRP A 65 -14.38 14.57 14.34
N VAL A 66 -14.76 13.49 13.66
CA VAL A 66 -14.10 12.18 13.74
C VAL A 66 -13.62 11.80 12.33
N ASN A 67 -12.31 11.59 12.18
CA ASN A 67 -11.75 11.07 10.95
C ASN A 67 -11.59 9.54 11.05
N ASP A 68 -12.34 8.82 10.25
CA ASP A 68 -12.23 7.36 10.13
C ASP A 68 -11.97 6.90 8.69
N ALA A 69 -11.46 7.82 7.84
CA ALA A 69 -11.22 7.62 6.41
C ALA A 69 -9.73 7.31 6.14
N PHE A 70 -9.26 6.12 6.51
CA PHE A 70 -7.86 5.73 6.35
C PHE A 70 -7.41 5.74 4.88
N GLY A 71 -8.25 5.27 3.94
CA GLY A 71 -7.91 5.22 2.52
C GLY A 71 -7.52 6.56 1.89
N THR A 72 -7.93 7.69 2.49
CA THR A 72 -7.60 9.06 2.05
C THR A 72 -6.58 9.75 2.96
N ALA A 73 -6.06 9.07 3.99
CA ALA A 73 -5.19 9.67 4.99
C ALA A 73 -3.87 10.26 4.42
N HIS A 74 -3.44 9.77 3.26
CA HIS A 74 -2.26 10.26 2.53
C HIS A 74 -2.51 11.56 1.74
N ARG A 75 -3.73 12.12 1.78
CA ARG A 75 -4.13 13.33 1.03
C ARG A 75 -4.67 14.40 1.98
N ALA A 76 -4.33 15.66 1.70
CA ALA A 76 -4.82 16.81 2.46
C ALA A 76 -6.16 17.33 1.90
N HIS A 77 -7.19 16.46 1.87
CA HIS A 77 -8.53 16.85 1.42
C HIS A 77 -9.23 17.74 2.45
N ALA A 78 -10.25 18.48 1.99
CA ALA A 78 -10.99 19.41 2.85
C ALA A 78 -11.64 18.71 4.05
N SER A 79 -12.34 17.60 3.83
CA SER A 79 -13.07 16.87 4.87
C SER A 79 -12.20 16.00 5.78
N THR A 80 -11.01 15.56 5.30
CA THR A 80 -10.15 14.60 6.02
C THR A 80 -8.96 15.25 6.73
N ALA A 81 -8.56 16.45 6.32
CA ALA A 81 -7.42 17.15 6.90
C ALA A 81 -7.75 18.59 7.28
N VAL A 82 -8.17 19.42 6.29
CA VAL A 82 -8.31 20.86 6.46
C VAL A 82 -9.41 21.22 7.47
N ILE A 83 -10.50 20.47 7.49
CA ILE A 83 -11.63 20.68 8.39
C ILE A 83 -11.25 20.64 9.88
N ALA A 84 -10.18 19.90 10.22
CA ALA A 84 -9.72 19.77 11.60
C ALA A 84 -9.38 21.11 12.26
N GLN A 85 -8.96 22.12 11.48
CA GLN A 85 -8.63 23.44 12.02
C GLN A 85 -9.84 24.19 12.61
N PHE A 86 -11.07 23.83 12.21
CA PHE A 86 -12.30 24.44 12.69
C PHE A 86 -12.83 23.81 13.98
N PHE A 87 -12.19 22.76 14.48
CA PHE A 87 -12.54 22.10 15.73
C PHE A 87 -11.42 22.26 16.76
N PRO A 88 -11.72 22.57 18.04
CA PRO A 88 -10.73 22.59 19.11
C PRO A 88 -10.15 21.18 19.31
N SER A 89 -8.94 21.07 19.89
CA SER A 89 -8.21 19.79 20.02
C SER A 89 -9.02 18.69 20.73
N GLY A 90 -9.87 19.04 21.70
CA GLY A 90 -10.74 18.07 22.40
C GLY A 90 -11.99 17.65 21.64
N LYS A 91 -12.23 18.20 20.44
CA LYS A 91 -13.38 17.88 19.59
C LYS A 91 -12.98 17.34 18.22
N ARG A 92 -11.74 16.94 18.05
CA ARG A 92 -11.23 16.27 16.84
C ARG A 92 -10.48 15.02 17.24
N MET A 93 -10.84 13.90 16.60
CA MET A 93 -10.27 12.60 16.96
C MET A 93 -10.26 11.64 15.76
N PHE A 94 -9.57 10.54 15.90
CA PHE A 94 -9.69 9.42 14.98
C PHE A 94 -10.86 8.53 15.37
N GLY A 95 -11.47 7.89 14.38
CA GLY A 95 -12.37 6.78 14.60
C GLY A 95 -11.62 5.47 14.80
N LEU A 96 -12.37 4.40 15.05
CA LEU A 96 -11.81 3.09 15.40
C LEU A 96 -10.98 2.46 14.28
N LEU A 97 -11.36 2.68 13.01
CA LEU A 97 -10.58 2.20 11.87
C LEU A 97 -9.23 2.91 11.79
N MET A 98 -9.21 4.24 11.85
CA MET A 98 -7.99 5.04 11.85
C MET A 98 -7.08 4.69 13.02
N GLU A 99 -7.63 4.52 14.22
CA GLU A 99 -6.86 4.11 15.41
C GLU A 99 -6.22 2.73 15.21
N GLY A 100 -6.97 1.76 14.68
CA GLY A 100 -6.49 0.42 14.37
C GLY A 100 -5.36 0.42 13.35
N GLU A 101 -5.50 1.17 12.27
CA GLU A 101 -4.51 1.31 11.20
C GLU A 101 -3.23 2.00 11.70
N VAL A 102 -3.36 3.13 12.41
CA VAL A 102 -2.22 3.84 13.00
C VAL A 102 -1.50 2.97 14.02
N SER A 103 -2.24 2.28 14.90
CA SER A 103 -1.66 1.36 15.89
C SER A 103 -0.92 0.19 15.25
N SER A 104 -1.46 -0.35 14.15
CA SER A 104 -0.82 -1.43 13.38
C SER A 104 0.46 -0.95 12.70
N ALA A 105 0.43 0.26 12.11
CA ALA A 105 1.61 0.88 11.54
C ALA A 105 2.69 1.15 12.61
N GLU A 106 2.31 1.67 13.78
CA GLU A 106 3.24 1.90 14.91
C GLU A 106 3.93 0.61 15.37
N LYS A 107 3.19 -0.49 15.47
CA LYS A 107 3.78 -1.79 15.85
C LYS A 107 4.90 -2.20 14.91
N VAL A 108 4.67 -2.08 13.60
CA VAL A 108 5.66 -2.47 12.58
C VAL A 108 6.78 -1.44 12.46
N LEU A 109 6.48 -0.13 12.56
CA LEU A 109 7.48 0.91 12.34
C LEU A 109 8.33 1.23 13.58
N HIS A 110 7.79 1.10 14.80
CA HIS A 110 8.47 1.52 16.02
C HIS A 110 8.70 0.39 17.03
N LYS A 111 7.97 -0.71 16.94
CA LYS A 111 8.04 -1.84 17.86
C LYS A 111 8.30 -3.16 17.15
N ALA A 112 8.92 -3.12 15.96
CA ALA A 112 9.21 -4.31 15.18
C ALA A 112 10.11 -5.28 15.94
N GLU A 113 9.67 -6.53 16.07
CA GLU A 113 10.50 -7.63 16.56
C GLU A 113 11.35 -8.19 15.43
N LYS A 114 12.62 -8.47 15.72
CA LYS A 114 13.55 -9.07 14.75
C LYS A 114 13.47 -10.60 14.78
N PRO A 115 13.67 -11.29 13.63
CA PRO A 115 13.97 -10.77 12.31
C PRO A 115 12.78 -10.00 11.71
N PHE A 116 13.05 -8.85 11.07
CA PHE A 116 12.07 -8.03 10.38
C PHE A 116 12.32 -8.08 8.87
N VAL A 117 11.39 -8.65 8.12
CA VAL A 117 11.42 -8.64 6.65
C VAL A 117 10.49 -7.58 6.08
N ALA A 118 11.03 -6.75 5.17
CA ALA A 118 10.24 -5.86 4.34
C ALA A 118 10.19 -6.40 2.92
N ILE A 119 9.01 -6.55 2.35
CA ILE A 119 8.76 -7.08 1.02
C ILE A 119 8.25 -5.94 0.16
N ILE A 120 9.04 -5.53 -0.82
CA ILE A 120 8.77 -4.38 -1.67
C ILE A 120 8.67 -4.84 -3.11
N GLY A 121 7.47 -4.75 -3.66
CA GLY A 121 7.19 -5.05 -5.05
C GLY A 121 6.71 -3.82 -5.83
N GLY A 122 6.33 -4.06 -7.08
CA GLY A 122 5.83 -3.02 -7.97
C GLY A 122 6.76 -2.76 -9.16
N ALA A 123 6.38 -1.77 -9.99
CA ALA A 123 7.03 -1.56 -11.28
C ALA A 123 8.32 -0.74 -11.20
N LYS A 124 8.37 0.30 -10.34
CA LYS A 124 9.42 1.33 -10.39
C LYS A 124 10.17 1.48 -9.07
N VAL A 125 11.49 1.58 -9.15
CA VAL A 125 12.37 1.92 -8.02
C VAL A 125 12.10 3.34 -7.54
N SER A 126 11.92 4.30 -8.48
CA SER A 126 11.68 5.71 -8.18
C SER A 126 10.53 5.94 -7.20
N ASP A 127 9.49 5.12 -7.28
CA ASP A 127 8.30 5.23 -6.41
C ASP A 127 8.54 4.69 -4.99
N LYS A 128 9.63 3.92 -4.79
CA LYS A 128 9.90 3.17 -3.56
C LYS A 128 11.22 3.52 -2.87
N ILE A 129 12.05 4.40 -3.45
CA ILE A 129 13.39 4.73 -2.92
C ILE A 129 13.32 5.14 -1.46
N LEU A 130 12.47 6.13 -1.14
CA LEU A 130 12.35 6.65 0.24
C LEU A 130 11.89 5.58 1.23
N ILE A 131 11.00 4.69 0.79
CA ILE A 131 10.52 3.58 1.63
C ILE A 131 11.67 2.61 1.89
N ILE A 132 12.40 2.20 0.85
CA ILE A 132 13.53 1.27 0.98
C ILE A 132 14.61 1.87 1.89
N GLU A 133 15.00 3.12 1.68
CA GLU A 133 16.01 3.79 2.51
C GLU A 133 15.62 3.86 3.98
N ASN A 134 14.37 4.20 4.29
CA ASN A 134 13.87 4.21 5.67
C ASN A 134 13.84 2.81 6.30
N LEU A 135 13.60 1.77 5.50
CA LEU A 135 13.57 0.39 5.97
C LEU A 135 14.96 -0.17 6.25
N LEU A 136 16.02 0.34 5.60
CA LEU A 136 17.40 -0.06 5.87
C LEU A 136 17.84 0.19 7.33
N ASP A 137 17.19 1.10 8.05
CA ASP A 137 17.50 1.36 9.46
C ASP A 137 16.77 0.42 10.43
N ARG A 138 15.83 -0.38 9.92
CA ARG A 138 14.90 -1.14 10.76
C ARG A 138 14.86 -2.63 10.42
N ALA A 139 14.78 -2.96 9.14
CA ALA A 139 14.67 -4.32 8.66
C ALA A 139 15.99 -5.11 8.83
N THR A 140 15.88 -6.41 8.99
CA THR A 140 17.01 -7.35 8.88
C THR A 140 17.15 -7.84 7.44
N ASP A 141 16.01 -7.95 6.74
CA ASP A 141 15.90 -8.48 5.40
C ASP A 141 14.96 -7.60 4.56
N ILE A 142 15.31 -7.35 3.30
CA ILE A 142 14.44 -6.68 2.34
C ILE A 142 14.34 -7.55 1.10
N ILE A 143 13.13 -7.98 0.77
CA ILE A 143 12.81 -8.68 -0.47
C ILE A 143 12.37 -7.64 -1.49
N ILE A 144 13.02 -7.62 -2.66
CA ILE A 144 12.67 -6.74 -3.77
C ILE A 144 12.14 -7.61 -4.91
N GLY A 145 10.87 -7.40 -5.28
CA GLY A 145 10.19 -8.11 -6.37
C GLY A 145 9.57 -7.16 -7.39
N GLY A 146 8.76 -7.72 -8.29
CA GLY A 146 8.12 -6.95 -9.36
C GLY A 146 9.09 -6.40 -10.40
N GLY A 147 8.60 -5.52 -11.26
CA GLY A 147 9.39 -4.92 -12.33
C GLY A 147 10.62 -4.15 -11.87
N MET A 148 10.57 -3.57 -10.67
CA MET A 148 11.69 -2.83 -10.09
C MET A 148 12.92 -3.71 -9.84
N ALA A 149 12.77 -5.01 -9.62
CA ALA A 149 13.89 -5.93 -9.39
C ALA A 149 14.86 -5.96 -10.58
N TYR A 150 14.36 -5.80 -11.81
CA TYR A 150 15.20 -5.80 -13.00
C TYR A 150 16.12 -4.56 -13.10
N THR A 151 15.72 -3.42 -12.52
CA THR A 151 16.62 -2.27 -12.38
C THR A 151 17.82 -2.62 -11.49
N PHE A 152 17.63 -3.32 -10.38
CA PHE A 152 18.71 -3.81 -9.52
C PHE A 152 19.58 -4.88 -10.23
N MET A 153 18.95 -5.80 -10.99
CA MET A 153 19.68 -6.81 -11.76
C MET A 153 20.56 -6.15 -12.82
N LYS A 154 20.02 -5.19 -13.57
CA LYS A 154 20.77 -4.43 -14.59
C LYS A 154 21.92 -3.63 -13.97
N ALA A 155 21.70 -2.97 -12.85
CA ALA A 155 22.71 -2.22 -12.11
C ALA A 155 23.90 -3.11 -11.71
N ARG A 156 23.65 -4.38 -11.38
CA ARG A 156 24.70 -5.38 -11.08
C ARG A 156 25.37 -5.98 -12.32
N GLY A 157 25.02 -5.52 -13.52
CA GLY A 157 25.57 -6.01 -14.79
C GLY A 157 24.83 -7.19 -15.42
N GLY A 158 23.68 -7.58 -14.89
CA GLY A 158 22.83 -8.65 -15.44
C GLY A 158 22.20 -8.29 -16.79
N LYS A 159 21.84 -9.34 -17.56
CA LYS A 159 21.08 -9.26 -18.79
C LYS A 159 19.61 -9.47 -18.48
N ILE A 160 18.79 -8.47 -18.74
CA ILE A 160 17.37 -8.46 -18.37
C ILE A 160 16.41 -8.50 -19.58
N GLY A 161 16.95 -8.75 -20.80
CA GLY A 161 16.15 -8.72 -22.03
C GLY A 161 15.37 -7.42 -22.17
N ASN A 162 14.08 -7.54 -22.51
CA ASN A 162 13.14 -6.43 -22.65
C ASN A 162 12.39 -6.11 -21.34
N SER A 163 12.87 -6.60 -20.18
CA SER A 163 12.22 -6.34 -18.88
C SER A 163 12.22 -4.86 -18.56
N LEU A 164 11.24 -4.44 -17.75
CA LEU A 164 11.12 -3.06 -17.28
C LEU A 164 12.40 -2.65 -16.53
N CYS A 165 12.95 -1.48 -16.87
CA CYS A 165 14.15 -0.97 -16.24
C CYS A 165 14.18 0.55 -16.26
N GLU A 166 14.42 1.18 -15.11
CA GLU A 166 14.68 2.61 -15.00
C GLU A 166 16.18 2.87 -15.15
N GLN A 167 16.62 3.21 -16.38
CA GLN A 167 18.03 3.41 -16.72
C GLN A 167 18.67 4.56 -15.91
N ASP A 168 17.92 5.58 -15.58
CA ASP A 168 18.32 6.73 -14.77
C ASP A 168 18.40 6.42 -13.26
N ARG A 169 18.04 5.21 -12.85
CA ARG A 169 18.05 4.74 -11.44
C ARG A 169 19.06 3.62 -11.15
N LEU A 170 19.90 3.26 -12.11
CA LEU A 170 20.90 2.21 -11.91
C LEU A 170 21.91 2.55 -10.82
N GLU A 171 22.38 3.79 -10.79
CA GLU A 171 23.29 4.28 -9.75
C GLU A 171 22.61 4.26 -8.37
N THR A 172 21.38 4.76 -8.28
CA THR A 172 20.58 4.71 -7.04
C THR A 172 20.39 3.28 -6.54
N ALA A 173 20.13 2.32 -7.44
CA ALA A 173 19.99 0.92 -7.08
C ALA A 173 21.30 0.34 -6.48
N LEU A 174 22.47 0.70 -7.04
CA LEU A 174 23.76 0.30 -6.48
C LEU A 174 24.02 0.96 -5.11
N GLU A 175 23.68 2.23 -4.95
CA GLU A 175 23.79 2.92 -3.65
C GLU A 175 22.94 2.25 -2.57
N ILE A 176 21.72 1.85 -2.91
CA ILE A 176 20.81 1.11 -1.98
C ILE A 176 21.47 -0.22 -1.57
N LEU A 177 22.01 -0.98 -2.52
CA LEU A 177 22.69 -2.25 -2.22
C LEU A 177 23.92 -2.03 -1.33
N GLN A 178 24.70 -0.98 -1.58
CA GLN A 178 25.86 -0.63 -0.77
C GLN A 178 25.46 -0.22 0.66
N LYS A 179 24.47 0.67 0.79
CA LYS A 179 23.91 1.08 2.10
C LYS A 179 23.37 -0.10 2.89
N ALA A 180 22.69 -1.05 2.21
CA ALA A 180 22.19 -2.26 2.84
C ALA A 180 23.34 -3.09 3.45
N LYS A 181 24.42 -3.28 2.69
CA LYS A 181 25.62 -3.98 3.15
C LYS A 181 26.26 -3.31 4.36
N GLU A 182 26.40 -1.98 4.33
CA GLU A 182 26.95 -1.20 5.44
C GLU A 182 26.13 -1.31 6.72
N LYS A 183 24.80 -1.42 6.58
CA LYS A 183 23.85 -1.56 7.69
C LYS A 183 23.57 -3.02 8.08
N ASN A 184 24.26 -4.00 7.47
CA ASN A 184 24.03 -5.43 7.67
C ASN A 184 22.58 -5.86 7.41
N VAL A 185 21.94 -5.28 6.39
CA VAL A 185 20.62 -5.66 5.91
C VAL A 185 20.78 -6.55 4.68
N SER A 186 20.13 -7.71 4.68
CA SER A 186 20.15 -8.64 3.54
C SER A 186 19.15 -8.21 2.48
N ILE A 187 19.60 -7.91 1.26
CA ILE A 187 18.71 -7.67 0.13
C ILE A 187 18.54 -8.97 -0.65
N HIS A 188 17.30 -9.43 -0.80
CA HIS A 188 16.92 -10.60 -1.56
C HIS A 188 16.28 -10.16 -2.89
N LEU A 189 17.01 -10.43 -3.98
CA LEU A 189 16.52 -10.25 -5.35
C LEU A 189 16.09 -11.62 -5.91
N PRO A 190 15.11 -11.69 -6.83
CA PRO A 190 14.69 -12.96 -7.40
C PRO A 190 15.83 -13.63 -8.19
N GLU A 191 16.18 -14.86 -7.85
CA GLU A 191 17.21 -15.61 -8.57
C GLU A 191 16.74 -16.08 -9.95
N ASP A 192 15.45 -16.33 -10.10
CA ASP A 192 14.80 -16.68 -11.36
C ASP A 192 13.51 -15.90 -11.57
N SER A 193 13.07 -15.82 -12.81
CA SER A 193 11.87 -15.11 -13.23
C SER A 193 11.05 -15.95 -14.19
N VAL A 194 9.73 -15.81 -14.11
CA VAL A 194 8.82 -16.21 -15.18
C VAL A 194 8.89 -15.13 -16.24
N ILE A 195 9.39 -15.51 -17.41
CA ILE A 195 9.59 -14.62 -18.55
C ILE A 195 8.53 -14.84 -19.62
N ALA A 196 8.25 -13.81 -20.42
CA ALA A 196 7.31 -13.84 -21.53
C ALA A 196 7.92 -13.19 -22.77
N ASP A 197 7.45 -13.62 -23.96
CA ASP A 197 7.84 -13.06 -25.26
C ASP A 197 7.14 -11.71 -25.56
N LYS A 198 6.10 -11.38 -24.81
CA LYS A 198 5.36 -10.12 -24.90
C LYS A 198 4.58 -9.83 -23.61
N PHE A 199 4.19 -8.58 -23.41
CA PHE A 199 3.32 -8.17 -22.30
C PHE A 199 1.85 -8.47 -22.64
N ASP A 200 1.42 -9.70 -22.43
CA ASP A 200 0.08 -10.18 -22.79
C ASP A 200 -0.31 -11.41 -21.96
N ALA A 201 -1.56 -11.51 -21.54
CA ALA A 201 -2.07 -12.65 -20.76
C ALA A 201 -1.93 -14.00 -21.49
N ASN A 202 -1.90 -13.99 -22.84
CA ASN A 202 -1.73 -15.18 -23.67
C ASN A 202 -0.29 -15.38 -24.16
N ALA A 203 0.69 -14.60 -23.67
CA ALA A 203 2.09 -14.73 -24.07
C ALA A 203 2.63 -16.16 -23.85
N ASN A 204 3.63 -16.53 -24.65
CA ASN A 204 4.43 -17.71 -24.35
C ASN A 204 5.28 -17.42 -23.13
N THR A 205 5.42 -18.39 -22.24
CA THR A 205 6.14 -18.23 -20.98
C THR A 205 7.26 -19.26 -20.83
N SER A 206 8.33 -18.87 -20.17
CA SER A 206 9.42 -19.77 -19.77
C SER A 206 9.96 -19.30 -18.41
N VAL A 207 10.91 -20.04 -17.85
CA VAL A 207 11.66 -19.65 -16.64
C VAL A 207 13.11 -19.41 -17.01
N SER A 208 13.70 -18.34 -16.52
CA SER A 208 15.10 -17.97 -16.77
C SER A 208 15.73 -17.43 -15.48
N PRO A 209 17.05 -17.55 -15.29
CA PRO A 209 17.75 -16.74 -14.29
C PRO A 209 17.43 -15.24 -14.50
N SER A 210 17.15 -14.53 -13.41
CA SER A 210 16.70 -13.12 -13.50
C SER A 210 17.77 -12.16 -14.03
N ASP A 211 19.04 -12.56 -13.95
CA ASP A 211 20.20 -11.82 -14.45
C ASP A 211 20.68 -12.28 -15.85
N ALA A 212 19.97 -13.23 -16.48
CA ALA A 212 20.31 -13.81 -17.77
C ALA A 212 19.09 -14.01 -18.68
N ILE A 213 18.18 -13.06 -18.69
CA ILE A 213 16.97 -13.10 -19.53
C ILE A 213 17.37 -12.88 -21.00
N PRO A 214 16.94 -13.78 -21.92
CA PRO A 214 17.26 -13.66 -23.35
C PRO A 214 16.68 -12.39 -24.00
N ASP A 215 17.34 -11.93 -25.07
CA ASP A 215 16.81 -10.85 -25.90
C ASP A 215 15.43 -11.23 -26.46
N GLY A 216 14.52 -10.26 -26.53
CA GLY A 216 13.14 -10.47 -26.97
C GLY A 216 12.20 -10.99 -25.88
N TRP A 217 12.73 -11.42 -24.73
CA TRP A 217 11.94 -11.84 -23.57
C TRP A 217 11.95 -10.80 -22.46
N MET A 218 10.94 -10.80 -21.61
CA MET A 218 10.81 -9.92 -20.46
C MET A 218 10.35 -10.69 -19.23
N GLY A 219 10.85 -10.33 -18.07
CA GLY A 219 10.38 -10.90 -16.79
C GLY A 219 9.07 -10.25 -16.36
N LEU A 220 8.08 -11.06 -16.00
CA LEU A 220 6.76 -10.61 -15.58
C LEU A 220 6.32 -11.14 -14.22
N ASP A 221 7.01 -12.14 -13.66
CA ASP A 221 6.82 -12.62 -12.28
C ASP A 221 8.13 -13.20 -11.76
N ILE A 222 8.22 -13.40 -10.45
CA ILE A 222 9.31 -14.17 -9.85
C ILE A 222 9.17 -15.66 -10.22
N GLY A 223 10.30 -16.36 -10.31
CA GLY A 223 10.31 -17.78 -10.63
C GLY A 223 10.19 -18.68 -9.39
N PRO A 224 10.01 -20.01 -9.62
CA PRO A 224 9.76 -20.97 -8.54
C PRO A 224 10.91 -21.07 -7.52
N LYS A 225 12.15 -20.82 -7.93
CA LYS A 225 13.30 -20.80 -7.02
C LYS A 225 13.24 -19.60 -6.10
N ALA A 226 12.93 -18.42 -6.65
CA ALA A 226 12.75 -17.20 -5.89
C ALA A 226 11.56 -17.30 -4.92
N GLU A 227 10.44 -17.91 -5.34
CA GLU A 227 9.29 -18.20 -4.47
C GLU A 227 9.72 -18.98 -3.22
N GLY A 228 10.50 -20.04 -3.39
CA GLY A 228 10.99 -20.87 -2.27
C GLY A 228 11.91 -20.10 -1.31
N ILE A 229 12.86 -19.34 -1.86
CA ILE A 229 13.81 -18.52 -1.06
C ILE A 229 13.06 -17.45 -0.27
N PHE A 230 12.15 -16.74 -0.92
CA PHE A 230 11.36 -15.68 -0.28
C PHE A 230 10.46 -16.25 0.83
N ALA A 231 9.80 -17.39 0.57
CA ALA A 231 9.00 -18.06 1.57
C ALA A 231 9.81 -18.46 2.83
N GLU A 232 11.05 -18.94 2.65
CA GLU A 232 11.92 -19.24 3.79
C GLU A 232 12.29 -18.02 4.63
N VAL A 233 12.61 -16.90 3.99
CA VAL A 233 12.91 -15.63 4.68
C VAL A 233 11.69 -15.14 5.46
N ILE A 234 10.52 -15.16 4.81
CA ILE A 234 9.25 -14.74 5.41
C ILE A 234 8.90 -15.57 6.63
N LYS A 235 8.97 -16.90 6.52
CA LYS A 235 8.62 -17.83 7.63
C LYS A 235 9.53 -17.70 8.85
N LYS A 236 10.77 -17.25 8.68
CA LYS A 236 11.72 -17.02 9.79
C LYS A 236 11.52 -15.68 10.48
N SER A 237 10.72 -14.78 9.92
CA SER A 237 10.57 -13.41 10.38
C SER A 237 9.53 -13.29 11.50
N ARG A 238 9.75 -12.35 12.44
CA ARG A 238 8.80 -11.98 13.50
C ARG A 238 7.93 -10.81 13.12
N THR A 239 8.48 -9.91 12.30
CA THR A 239 7.75 -8.76 11.74
C THR A 239 7.83 -8.81 10.23
N ILE A 240 6.71 -8.60 9.57
CA ILE A 240 6.58 -8.64 8.11
C ILE A 240 5.86 -7.37 7.65
N LEU A 241 6.49 -6.62 6.75
CA LEU A 241 5.86 -5.51 6.04
C LEU A 241 5.82 -5.87 4.55
N TRP A 242 4.66 -5.83 3.93
CA TRP A 242 4.53 -6.09 2.50
C TRP A 242 3.84 -4.93 1.79
N ASN A 243 4.46 -4.45 0.71
CA ASN A 243 3.93 -3.39 -0.15
C ASN A 243 4.28 -3.64 -1.62
N GLY A 244 3.30 -3.99 -2.41
CA GLY A 244 3.38 -4.19 -3.86
C GLY A 244 3.59 -5.64 -4.30
N PRO A 245 3.01 -6.01 -5.48
CA PRO A 245 3.04 -7.37 -6.00
C PRO A 245 4.43 -7.78 -6.50
N MET A 246 4.65 -9.10 -6.59
CA MET A 246 5.91 -9.70 -7.06
C MET A 246 5.98 -9.86 -8.58
N GLY A 247 4.85 -9.77 -9.25
CA GLY A 247 4.69 -9.89 -10.71
C GLY A 247 3.47 -9.15 -11.19
N VAL A 248 3.09 -9.34 -12.45
CA VAL A 248 1.88 -8.76 -13.07
C VAL A 248 0.67 -9.59 -12.64
N CYS A 249 0.26 -9.44 -11.38
CA CYS A 249 -0.73 -10.31 -10.71
C CYS A 249 -2.13 -10.24 -11.33
N GLU A 250 -2.44 -9.21 -12.14
CA GLU A 250 -3.68 -9.08 -12.90
C GLU A 250 -3.79 -10.12 -14.03
N MET A 251 -2.66 -10.71 -14.44
CA MET A 251 -2.61 -11.76 -15.44
C MET A 251 -2.39 -13.12 -14.78
N GLU A 252 -3.29 -14.08 -14.99
CA GLU A 252 -3.28 -15.40 -14.36
C GLU A 252 -1.93 -16.12 -14.45
N LYS A 253 -1.22 -15.97 -15.58
CA LYS A 253 0.10 -16.59 -15.79
C LYS A 253 1.22 -16.00 -14.92
N PHE A 254 1.05 -14.79 -14.39
CA PHE A 254 2.08 -14.02 -13.70
C PHE A 254 1.66 -13.60 -12.27
N GLN A 255 0.70 -14.32 -11.66
CA GLN A 255 0.22 -14.08 -10.31
C GLN A 255 0.83 -15.02 -9.26
N LYS A 256 1.53 -16.09 -9.70
CA LYS A 256 1.98 -17.17 -8.81
C LYS A 256 2.96 -16.68 -7.76
N GLY A 257 3.91 -15.84 -8.14
CA GLY A 257 4.90 -15.28 -7.21
C GLY A 257 4.24 -14.42 -6.13
N THR A 258 3.30 -13.56 -6.49
CA THR A 258 2.52 -12.77 -5.53
C THR A 258 1.73 -13.67 -4.60
N LYS A 259 1.07 -14.70 -5.12
CA LYS A 259 0.31 -15.67 -4.32
C LYS A 259 1.20 -16.49 -3.38
N ALA A 260 2.38 -16.90 -3.83
CA ALA A 260 3.33 -17.66 -3.00
C ALA A 260 3.79 -16.81 -1.79
N VAL A 261 4.10 -15.53 -2.01
CA VAL A 261 4.43 -14.59 -0.95
C VAL A 261 3.26 -14.40 0.01
N ALA A 262 2.03 -14.21 -0.50
CA ALA A 262 0.83 -14.07 0.33
C ALA A 262 0.60 -15.29 1.23
N VAL A 263 0.76 -16.50 0.68
CA VAL A 263 0.63 -17.76 1.45
C VAL A 263 1.69 -17.85 2.54
N ALA A 264 2.95 -17.55 2.21
CA ALA A 264 4.05 -17.56 3.18
C ALA A 264 3.82 -16.56 4.33
N ILE A 265 3.29 -15.36 4.03
CA ILE A 265 2.93 -14.36 5.04
C ILE A 265 1.78 -14.88 5.92
N ALA A 266 0.75 -15.47 5.32
CA ALA A 266 -0.38 -16.02 6.08
C ALA A 266 0.07 -17.13 7.04
N GLU A 267 0.92 -18.05 6.57
CA GLU A 267 1.50 -19.12 7.41
C GLU A 267 2.37 -18.56 8.55
N ALA A 268 3.22 -17.58 8.26
CA ALA A 268 4.05 -16.92 9.27
C ALA A 268 3.19 -16.18 10.32
N THR A 269 2.12 -15.52 9.87
CA THR A 269 1.17 -14.82 10.76
C THR A 269 0.43 -15.79 11.66
N GLN A 270 -0.02 -16.93 11.14
CA GLN A 270 -0.64 -18.00 11.94
C GLN A 270 0.35 -18.60 12.97
N ALA A 271 1.65 -18.61 12.64
CA ALA A 271 2.71 -19.02 13.55
C ALA A 271 3.11 -17.95 14.59
N GLY A 272 2.46 -16.78 14.59
CA GLY A 272 2.63 -15.73 15.58
C GLY A 272 3.47 -14.51 15.14
N SER A 273 3.82 -14.40 13.86
CA SER A 273 4.47 -13.19 13.32
C SER A 273 3.46 -12.04 13.19
N CYS A 274 3.94 -10.81 13.39
CA CYS A 274 3.16 -9.60 13.12
C CYS A 274 3.32 -9.21 11.65
N SER A 275 2.24 -9.20 10.87
CA SER A 275 2.27 -8.80 9.47
C SER A 275 1.43 -7.55 9.22
N LEU A 276 1.96 -6.64 8.39
CA LEU A 276 1.29 -5.47 7.86
C LEU A 276 1.38 -5.52 6.34
N VAL A 277 0.24 -5.56 5.68
CA VAL A 277 0.13 -5.55 4.21
C VAL A 277 -0.46 -4.21 3.79
N GLY A 278 0.22 -3.52 2.89
CA GLY A 278 -0.18 -2.22 2.37
C GLY A 278 -0.08 -2.16 0.85
N GLY A 279 -0.86 -1.25 0.26
CA GLY A 279 -0.96 -1.10 -1.19
C GLY A 279 -2.25 -1.72 -1.74
N GLY A 280 -2.85 -1.05 -2.75
CA GLY A 280 -4.11 -1.50 -3.34
C GLY A 280 -4.03 -2.80 -4.13
N ASP A 281 -2.81 -3.17 -4.53
CA ASP A 281 -2.54 -4.31 -5.43
C ASP A 281 -1.77 -5.44 -4.74
N SER A 282 -1.71 -5.43 -3.40
CA SER A 282 -0.98 -6.42 -2.60
C SER A 282 -1.91 -7.43 -1.98
#